data_ec9c45ac0beaa8de691058dde830ccb6
#
_entry.id   ec9c45ac0beaa8de691058dde830ccb6
#
_cell.length_a   1.000
_cell.length_b   1.000
_cell.length_c   1.000
_cell.angle_alpha   90.00
_cell.angle_beta   90.00
_cell.angle_gamma   90.00
#
_symmetry.space_group_name_H-M   'P 1'
#
loop_
_entity.id
_entity.type
_entity.pdbx_description
1 polymer ?
#
loop_
_entity_poly.entity_id
_entity_poly.type
_entity_poly.pdbx_seq_one_letter_code
_entity_poly.pdbx_strand_id
1 'polypeptide(L)'
;MPHYLGVHIQNELISLLGEKIRHEIISMLKASKYFSIILDSTPDVSHKDQLTVVVRFVLLNNKSKQIEIREHFLGFISISDSTGQGLTNVLLDFLETHNICLGDLRGQGYDNGANMKGRNNGLQKKILELNPRAFYVPCAAHSLNLVVNDAAKASLEITNFFAIVQELYVFFSASTKRWQVLKDEIPTLSLKPFSSTRWESRIDALKVLRYNLAKIYDALFALYSDNSRDPETRNMANSLLLKIKSFKFICSIITWNIVLTKINIASKVMQESDSTLPNIVLILEQTKTYLSNIRSNEGFNDILEEAKKIADDIDCDPSFPPINIVRPRTKKRLFDYECEDPADQFKINFYFVILDTALSKLEERFEQIKQHDTLFNFLNNLYNFLQMDKSIRFAKCKALENSLCDPCKNQKDILAQDLYDEIDNVAPYISSEMNALNVINYLFTNNLIYLFPNLVISIRIFLTLPVTVASGERSFSKLKIIKNYLRSTMGQERLSDLSIISIEKELSENIDVSNIVKTFALKKARKANFTV
;
A
#
# COMPACT_ATOMS: atom_id res chain seq x y z
N MET A 1 2.02 16.68 -49.05
CA MET A 1 2.16 15.30 -48.53
C MET A 1 0.98 15.02 -47.58
N PRO A 2 0.39 13.82 -47.60
CA PRO A 2 -0.67 13.48 -46.66
C PRO A 2 -0.12 13.47 -45.25
N HIS A 3 -0.79 14.20 -44.31
CA HIS A 3 -0.41 14.25 -42.90
C HIS A 3 -1.24 13.25 -42.10
N TYR A 4 -0.58 12.32 -41.40
CA TYR A 4 -1.23 11.39 -40.45
C TYR A 4 -1.19 11.92 -39.02
N LEU A 5 -1.30 13.25 -38.82
CA LEU A 5 -1.25 13.92 -37.55
C LEU A 5 -2.64 14.28 -36.96
N GLY A 6 -3.72 13.98 -37.73
CA GLY A 6 -5.08 14.23 -37.27
C GLY A 6 -5.45 13.42 -36.01
N VAL A 7 -6.30 14.00 -35.13
CA VAL A 7 -6.70 13.40 -33.84
C VAL A 7 -7.25 11.98 -34.02
N HIS A 8 -8.09 11.74 -35.04
CA HIS A 8 -8.67 10.42 -35.30
C HIS A 8 -7.60 9.38 -35.66
N ILE A 9 -6.57 9.76 -36.44
CA ILE A 9 -5.48 8.87 -36.82
C ILE A 9 -4.59 8.58 -35.62
N GLN A 10 -4.28 9.60 -34.82
CA GLN A 10 -3.54 9.39 -33.58
C GLN A 10 -4.29 8.46 -32.62
N ASN A 11 -5.61 8.63 -32.45
CA ASN A 11 -6.42 7.73 -31.62
C ASN A 11 -6.39 6.30 -32.15
N GLU A 12 -6.50 6.11 -33.47
CA GLU A 12 -6.46 4.79 -34.08
C GLU A 12 -5.10 4.09 -33.84
N LEU A 13 -3.98 4.81 -33.98
CA LEU A 13 -2.65 4.27 -33.70
C LEU A 13 -2.45 3.95 -32.23
N ILE A 14 -2.90 4.84 -31.33
CA ILE A 14 -2.83 4.63 -29.88
C ILE A 14 -3.66 3.41 -29.48
N SER A 15 -4.85 3.25 -30.06
CA SER A 15 -5.71 2.09 -29.80
C SER A 15 -5.05 0.80 -30.28
N LEU A 16 -4.49 0.76 -31.48
CA LEU A 16 -3.78 -0.42 -32.01
C LEU A 16 -2.59 -0.82 -31.14
N LEU A 17 -1.81 0.15 -30.66
CA LEU A 17 -0.69 -0.09 -29.75
C LEU A 17 -1.17 -0.60 -28.40
N GLY A 18 -2.17 0.06 -27.79
CA GLY A 18 -2.74 -0.33 -26.51
C GLY A 18 -3.37 -1.72 -26.53
N GLU A 19 -4.16 -2.02 -27.59
CA GLU A 19 -4.75 -3.34 -27.79
C GLU A 19 -3.68 -4.44 -27.97
N LYS A 20 -2.60 -4.16 -28.70
CA LYS A 20 -1.51 -5.12 -28.90
C LYS A 20 -0.82 -5.48 -27.58
N ILE A 21 -0.50 -4.46 -26.73
CA ILE A 21 0.11 -4.69 -25.42
C ILE A 21 -0.86 -5.48 -24.53
N ARG A 22 -2.12 -5.08 -24.47
CA ARG A 22 -3.15 -5.75 -23.65
C ARG A 22 -3.31 -7.21 -24.09
N HIS A 23 -3.35 -7.47 -25.38
CA HIS A 23 -3.44 -8.83 -25.91
C HIS A 23 -2.23 -9.69 -25.53
N GLU A 24 -1.02 -9.13 -25.53
CA GLU A 24 0.19 -9.83 -25.11
C GLU A 24 0.17 -10.19 -23.63
N ILE A 25 -0.24 -9.24 -22.77
CA ILE A 25 -0.42 -9.50 -21.34
C ILE A 25 -1.46 -10.60 -21.11
N ILE A 26 -2.61 -10.53 -21.77
CA ILE A 26 -3.67 -11.54 -21.64
C ILE A 26 -3.22 -12.90 -22.15
N SER A 27 -2.39 -12.96 -23.18
CA SER A 27 -1.81 -14.22 -23.66
C SER A 27 -0.89 -14.85 -22.60
N MET A 28 -0.01 -14.05 -21.97
CA MET A 28 0.83 -14.51 -20.87
C MET A 28 -0.01 -14.97 -19.65
N LEU A 29 -1.05 -14.22 -19.30
CA LEU A 29 -1.97 -14.55 -18.21
C LEU A 29 -2.68 -15.89 -18.47
N LYS A 30 -3.20 -16.11 -19.67
CA LYS A 30 -3.85 -17.38 -20.05
C LYS A 30 -2.87 -18.56 -20.02
N ALA A 31 -1.65 -18.37 -20.50
CA ALA A 31 -0.60 -19.38 -20.41
C ALA A 31 -0.22 -19.69 -18.96
N SER A 32 -0.30 -18.73 -18.07
CA SER A 32 -0.06 -18.89 -16.63
C SER A 32 -1.21 -19.56 -15.91
N LYS A 33 -2.43 -19.60 -16.46
CA LYS A 33 -3.67 -20.13 -15.89
C LYS A 33 -4.09 -19.42 -14.61
N TYR A 34 -3.34 -19.57 -13.50
CA TYR A 34 -3.67 -18.97 -12.20
C TYR A 34 -3.23 -17.53 -12.12
N PHE A 35 -4.13 -16.66 -11.68
CA PHE A 35 -3.85 -15.22 -11.55
C PHE A 35 -4.59 -14.60 -10.38
N SER A 36 -4.15 -13.41 -10.00
CA SER A 36 -4.85 -12.53 -9.07
C SER A 36 -5.15 -11.19 -9.73
N ILE A 37 -6.19 -10.53 -9.27
CA ILE A 37 -6.51 -9.16 -9.63
C ILE A 37 -6.17 -8.21 -8.48
N ILE A 38 -5.66 -7.04 -8.85
CA ILE A 38 -5.39 -5.93 -7.94
C ILE A 38 -6.20 -4.75 -8.46
N LEU A 39 -7.10 -4.23 -7.64
CA LEU A 39 -7.96 -3.11 -7.99
C LEU A 39 -7.80 -1.97 -6.98
N ASP A 40 -7.85 -0.77 -7.49
CA ASP A 40 -7.88 0.46 -6.70
C ASP A 40 -8.66 1.53 -7.47
N SER A 41 -9.23 2.53 -6.80
CA SER A 41 -10.02 3.57 -7.44
C SER A 41 -9.64 4.96 -6.96
N THR A 42 -9.69 5.93 -7.88
CA THR A 42 -9.45 7.34 -7.58
C THR A 42 -10.23 8.23 -8.53
N PRO A 43 -10.74 9.38 -8.08
CA PRO A 43 -11.29 10.38 -9.00
C PRO A 43 -10.18 11.00 -9.85
N ASP A 44 -10.44 11.16 -11.14
CA ASP A 44 -9.57 11.87 -12.05
C ASP A 44 -9.82 13.41 -12.00
N VAL A 45 -9.07 14.18 -12.77
CA VAL A 45 -9.17 15.64 -12.83
C VAL A 45 -10.55 16.14 -13.31
N SER A 46 -11.34 15.29 -13.95
CA SER A 46 -12.73 15.59 -14.36
C SER A 46 -13.79 15.07 -13.37
N HIS A 47 -13.38 14.69 -12.15
CA HIS A 47 -14.23 14.12 -11.10
C HIS A 47 -14.95 12.82 -11.50
N LYS A 48 -14.36 12.05 -12.40
CA LYS A 48 -14.83 10.70 -12.73
C LYS A 48 -13.97 9.67 -12.00
N ASP A 49 -14.62 8.74 -11.31
CA ASP A 49 -13.90 7.66 -10.64
C ASP A 49 -13.32 6.69 -11.68
N GLN A 50 -12.02 6.44 -11.55
CA GLN A 50 -11.25 5.54 -12.39
C GLN A 50 -10.83 4.32 -11.57
N LEU A 51 -11.28 3.13 -11.97
CA LEU A 51 -10.84 1.85 -11.43
C LEU A 51 -9.62 1.40 -12.22
N THR A 52 -8.50 1.18 -11.55
CA THR A 52 -7.34 0.51 -12.14
C THR A 52 -7.51 -0.99 -12.06
N VAL A 53 -7.13 -1.68 -13.13
CA VAL A 53 -7.10 -3.14 -13.19
C VAL A 53 -5.67 -3.59 -13.44
N VAL A 54 -5.08 -4.27 -12.46
CA VAL A 54 -3.77 -4.91 -12.55
C VAL A 54 -3.95 -6.40 -12.33
N VAL A 55 -3.24 -7.21 -13.08
CA VAL A 55 -3.19 -8.67 -12.91
C VAL A 55 -1.82 -9.10 -12.43
N ARG A 56 -1.81 -10.07 -11.49
CA ARG A 56 -0.59 -10.69 -10.96
C ARG A 56 -0.63 -12.18 -11.27
N PHE A 57 0.44 -12.71 -11.81
CA PHE A 57 0.56 -14.13 -12.15
C PHE A 57 2.02 -14.59 -12.13
N VAL A 58 2.19 -15.91 -12.15
CA VAL A 58 3.51 -16.55 -12.18
C VAL A 58 3.80 -17.05 -13.57
N LEU A 59 4.73 -16.40 -14.26
CA LEU A 59 5.16 -16.71 -15.62
C LEU A 59 6.32 -17.71 -15.62
N LEU A 60 6.16 -18.79 -16.40
CA LEU A 60 7.25 -19.70 -16.71
C LEU A 60 7.96 -19.17 -17.98
N ASN A 61 9.05 -18.47 -17.80
CA ASN A 61 9.79 -17.89 -18.90
C ASN A 61 10.76 -18.91 -19.51
N ASN A 62 10.35 -19.53 -20.62
CA ASN A 62 11.16 -20.52 -21.31
C ASN A 62 12.46 -19.96 -21.94
N LYS A 63 12.53 -18.63 -22.16
CA LYS A 63 13.74 -18.00 -22.72
C LYS A 63 14.82 -17.83 -21.66
N SER A 64 14.45 -17.31 -20.48
CA SER A 64 15.38 -17.14 -19.36
C SER A 64 15.54 -18.41 -18.51
N LYS A 65 14.70 -19.43 -18.71
CA LYS A 65 14.54 -20.63 -17.87
C LYS A 65 14.33 -20.28 -16.38
N GLN A 66 13.57 -19.21 -16.13
CA GLN A 66 13.26 -18.75 -14.79
C GLN A 66 11.76 -18.56 -14.62
N ILE A 67 11.33 -18.70 -13.38
CA ILE A 67 9.97 -18.38 -12.94
C ILE A 67 9.95 -16.92 -12.47
N GLU A 68 9.02 -16.15 -12.97
CA GLU A 68 8.90 -14.72 -12.70
C GLU A 68 7.50 -14.41 -12.16
N ILE A 69 7.45 -13.65 -11.06
CA ILE A 69 6.21 -13.06 -10.58
C ILE A 69 6.02 -11.76 -11.34
N ARG A 70 4.94 -11.65 -12.10
CA ARG A 70 4.65 -10.49 -12.95
C ARG A 70 3.37 -9.81 -12.50
N GLU A 71 3.42 -8.47 -12.49
CA GLU A 71 2.26 -7.60 -12.32
C GLU A 71 2.15 -6.71 -13.55
N HIS A 72 0.99 -6.76 -14.22
CA HIS A 72 0.75 -5.99 -15.44
C HIS A 72 -0.54 -5.19 -15.34
N PHE A 73 -0.48 -3.94 -15.77
CA PHE A 73 -1.63 -3.05 -15.87
C PHE A 73 -2.44 -3.36 -17.14
N LEU A 74 -3.75 -3.60 -16.99
CA LEU A 74 -4.63 -3.87 -18.13
C LEU A 74 -5.42 -2.65 -18.61
N GLY A 75 -5.69 -1.69 -17.72
CA GLY A 75 -6.41 -0.48 -18.10
C GLY A 75 -7.06 0.25 -16.95
N PHE A 76 -7.62 1.42 -17.26
CA PHE A 76 -8.55 2.15 -16.40
C PHE A 76 -9.98 1.94 -16.89
N ILE A 77 -10.90 1.76 -15.95
CA ILE A 77 -12.34 1.66 -16.21
C ILE A 77 -13.03 2.80 -15.48
N SER A 78 -13.91 3.54 -16.18
CA SER A 78 -14.71 4.58 -15.52
C SER A 78 -15.85 3.95 -14.73
N ILE A 79 -16.00 4.33 -13.47
CA ILE A 79 -17.02 3.84 -12.56
C ILE A 79 -18.13 4.90 -12.46
N SER A 80 -19.37 4.48 -12.66
CA SER A 80 -20.57 5.30 -12.39
C SER A 80 -21.26 4.89 -11.08
N ASP A 81 -21.11 3.62 -10.69
CA ASP A 81 -21.65 3.06 -9.45
C ASP A 81 -20.51 2.47 -8.64
N SER A 82 -20.15 3.14 -7.53
CA SER A 82 -19.07 2.73 -6.63
C SER A 82 -19.52 1.72 -5.55
N THR A 83 -20.74 1.21 -5.62
CA THR A 83 -21.19 0.13 -4.73
C THR A 83 -20.47 -1.17 -5.02
N GLY A 84 -20.42 -2.09 -4.05
CA GLY A 84 -19.81 -3.41 -4.28
C GLY A 84 -20.47 -4.17 -5.45
N GLN A 85 -21.78 -3.98 -5.70
CA GLN A 85 -22.46 -4.57 -6.86
C GLN A 85 -22.04 -3.90 -8.17
N GLY A 86 -22.00 -2.58 -8.21
CA GLY A 86 -21.56 -1.83 -9.39
C GLY A 86 -20.13 -2.21 -9.79
N LEU A 87 -19.21 -2.26 -8.81
CA LEU A 87 -17.83 -2.68 -9.03
C LEU A 87 -17.73 -4.13 -9.52
N THR A 88 -18.57 -5.03 -8.99
CA THR A 88 -18.61 -6.43 -9.44
C THR A 88 -19.03 -6.53 -10.90
N ASN A 89 -20.10 -5.85 -11.28
CA ASN A 89 -20.59 -5.85 -12.65
C ASN A 89 -19.53 -5.34 -13.62
N VAL A 90 -18.92 -4.18 -13.31
CA VAL A 90 -17.84 -3.58 -14.13
C VAL A 90 -16.66 -4.53 -14.28
N LEU A 91 -16.26 -5.23 -13.20
CA LEU A 91 -15.17 -6.18 -13.28
C LEU A 91 -15.53 -7.41 -14.12
N LEU A 92 -16.74 -7.97 -13.95
CA LEU A 92 -17.16 -9.13 -14.73
C LEU A 92 -17.27 -8.81 -16.22
N ASP A 93 -17.86 -7.67 -16.57
CA ASP A 93 -17.93 -7.19 -17.96
C ASP A 93 -16.54 -7.01 -18.57
N PHE A 94 -15.57 -6.49 -17.77
CA PHE A 94 -14.19 -6.36 -18.23
C PHE A 94 -13.53 -7.72 -18.48
N LEU A 95 -13.68 -8.68 -17.57
CA LEU A 95 -13.14 -10.03 -17.71
C LEU A 95 -13.73 -10.74 -18.92
N GLU A 96 -15.05 -10.63 -19.14
CA GLU A 96 -15.76 -11.21 -20.27
C GLU A 96 -15.30 -10.61 -21.60
N THR A 97 -15.23 -9.27 -21.70
CA THR A 97 -14.76 -8.54 -22.90
C THR A 97 -13.38 -9.01 -23.33
N HIS A 98 -12.51 -9.35 -22.39
CA HIS A 98 -11.14 -9.80 -22.66
C HIS A 98 -10.98 -11.32 -22.65
N ASN A 99 -12.08 -12.07 -22.55
CA ASN A 99 -12.08 -13.55 -22.47
C ASN A 99 -11.13 -14.08 -21.38
N ILE A 100 -11.16 -13.47 -20.17
CA ILE A 100 -10.41 -13.90 -19.00
C ILE A 100 -11.35 -14.73 -18.11
N CYS A 101 -10.96 -15.97 -17.80
CA CYS A 101 -11.80 -16.89 -17.03
C CYS A 101 -11.76 -16.55 -15.53
N LEU A 102 -12.89 -16.15 -14.94
CA LEU A 102 -13.01 -15.92 -13.49
C LEU A 102 -12.71 -17.22 -12.68
N GLY A 103 -12.94 -18.40 -13.25
CA GLY A 103 -12.65 -19.69 -12.62
C GLY A 103 -11.16 -19.92 -12.32
N ASP A 104 -10.25 -19.22 -13.02
CA ASP A 104 -8.80 -19.30 -12.82
C ASP A 104 -8.26 -18.23 -11.85
N LEU A 105 -9.10 -17.33 -11.37
CA LEU A 105 -8.76 -16.34 -10.36
C LEU A 105 -8.49 -17.02 -9.01
N ARG A 106 -7.34 -16.71 -8.39
CA ARG A 106 -6.94 -17.26 -7.08
C ARG A 106 -6.71 -16.22 -6.01
N GLY A 107 -6.55 -14.98 -6.39
CA GLY A 107 -6.41 -13.89 -5.44
C GLY A 107 -7.08 -12.60 -5.89
N GLN A 108 -7.52 -11.81 -4.91
CA GLN A 108 -8.10 -10.50 -5.10
C GLN A 108 -7.51 -9.54 -4.06
N GLY A 109 -6.82 -8.49 -4.53
CA GLY A 109 -6.18 -7.47 -3.70
C GLY A 109 -6.86 -6.12 -3.87
N TYR A 110 -7.39 -5.59 -2.78
CA TYR A 110 -8.10 -4.30 -2.77
C TYR A 110 -7.71 -3.49 -1.55
N ASP A 111 -8.08 -2.21 -1.56
CA ASP A 111 -8.02 -1.39 -0.37
C ASP A 111 -9.04 -1.86 0.70
N ASN A 112 -9.03 -1.17 1.86
CA ASN A 112 -9.95 -1.50 2.95
C ASN A 112 -11.29 -0.73 2.88
N GLY A 113 -11.65 -0.14 1.74
CA GLY A 113 -12.93 0.53 1.54
C GLY A 113 -14.11 -0.42 1.75
N ALA A 114 -15.21 0.09 2.31
CA ALA A 114 -16.39 -0.74 2.63
C ALA A 114 -17.02 -1.37 1.36
N ASN A 115 -16.97 -0.68 0.23
CA ASN A 115 -17.42 -1.16 -1.07
C ASN A 115 -16.53 -2.29 -1.64
N MET A 116 -15.25 -2.33 -1.27
CA MET A 116 -14.30 -3.36 -1.65
C MET A 116 -14.28 -4.52 -0.64
N LYS A 117 -13.99 -4.21 0.65
CA LYS A 117 -13.78 -5.19 1.73
C LYS A 117 -15.06 -5.70 2.39
N GLY A 118 -16.20 -5.01 2.25
CA GLY A 118 -17.42 -5.31 3.01
C GLY A 118 -17.77 -6.78 3.03
N ARG A 119 -17.96 -7.35 4.25
CA ARG A 119 -18.19 -8.80 4.46
C ARG A 119 -19.49 -9.32 3.86
N ASN A 120 -20.50 -8.45 3.68
CA ASN A 120 -21.80 -8.84 3.16
C ASN A 120 -22.03 -8.38 1.72
N ASN A 121 -21.68 -7.12 1.41
CA ASN A 121 -22.02 -6.48 0.14
C ASN A 121 -20.80 -5.92 -0.61
N GLY A 122 -19.59 -6.13 -0.11
CA GLY A 122 -18.37 -5.67 -0.78
C GLY A 122 -18.04 -6.54 -1.99
N LEU A 123 -17.28 -5.97 -2.93
CA LEU A 123 -16.79 -6.65 -4.12
C LEU A 123 -16.16 -8.01 -3.77
N GLN A 124 -15.31 -8.06 -2.75
CA GLN A 124 -14.62 -9.30 -2.35
C GLN A 124 -15.57 -10.44 -2.03
N LYS A 125 -16.69 -10.16 -1.36
CA LYS A 125 -17.68 -11.17 -1.00
C LYS A 125 -18.40 -11.71 -2.23
N LYS A 126 -18.78 -10.83 -3.15
CA LYS A 126 -19.45 -11.20 -4.40
C LYS A 126 -18.57 -12.05 -5.32
N ILE A 127 -17.29 -11.73 -5.40
CA ILE A 127 -16.33 -12.55 -6.15
C ILE A 127 -16.14 -13.93 -5.49
N LEU A 128 -16.08 -14.00 -4.13
CA LEU A 128 -15.99 -15.28 -3.41
C LEU A 128 -17.24 -16.15 -3.58
N GLU A 129 -18.41 -15.56 -3.75
CA GLU A 129 -19.65 -16.30 -4.07
C GLU A 129 -19.62 -16.94 -5.45
N LEU A 130 -18.96 -16.29 -6.42
CA LEU A 130 -18.79 -16.80 -7.79
C LEU A 130 -17.61 -17.76 -7.94
N ASN A 131 -16.54 -17.51 -7.18
CA ASN A 131 -15.33 -18.35 -7.15
C ASN A 131 -14.75 -18.39 -5.73
N PRO A 132 -15.08 -19.42 -4.93
CA PRO A 132 -14.64 -19.53 -3.53
C PRO A 132 -13.12 -19.69 -3.37
N ARG A 133 -12.39 -20.00 -4.46
CA ARG A 133 -10.93 -20.14 -4.49
C ARG A 133 -10.18 -18.80 -4.69
N ALA A 134 -10.89 -17.69 -4.89
CA ALA A 134 -10.31 -16.37 -5.08
C ALA A 134 -10.07 -15.68 -3.73
N PHE A 135 -8.95 -15.97 -3.07
CA PHE A 135 -8.62 -15.44 -1.74
C PHE A 135 -8.57 -13.91 -1.74
N TYR A 136 -9.33 -13.29 -0.85
CA TYR A 136 -9.22 -11.86 -0.63
C TYR A 136 -8.06 -11.54 0.31
N VAL A 137 -7.10 -10.77 -0.18
CA VAL A 137 -5.96 -10.29 0.60
C VAL A 137 -6.07 -8.77 0.74
N PRO A 138 -6.33 -8.23 1.95
CA PRO A 138 -6.38 -6.78 2.15
C PRO A 138 -5.01 -6.17 1.90
N CYS A 139 -5.00 -4.98 1.29
CA CYS A 139 -3.74 -4.25 1.04
C CYS A 139 -2.99 -3.99 2.35
N ALA A 140 -1.79 -4.56 2.49
CA ALA A 140 -0.96 -4.42 3.67
C ALA A 140 -0.56 -2.96 3.92
N ALA A 141 -0.12 -2.23 2.89
CA ALA A 141 0.28 -0.83 3.00
C ALA A 141 -0.90 0.07 3.42
N HIS A 142 -2.09 -0.14 2.83
CA HIS A 142 -3.30 0.59 3.22
C HIS A 142 -3.73 0.26 4.66
N SER A 143 -3.60 -1.01 5.07
CA SER A 143 -3.86 -1.44 6.46
C SER A 143 -2.95 -0.73 7.46
N LEU A 144 -1.64 -0.58 7.16
CA LEU A 144 -0.72 0.22 7.98
C LEU A 144 -1.12 1.70 8.03
N ASN A 145 -1.55 2.28 6.90
CA ASN A 145 -2.04 3.66 6.87
C ASN A 145 -3.22 3.85 7.83
N LEU A 146 -4.15 2.90 7.86
CA LEU A 146 -5.29 2.95 8.77
C LEU A 146 -4.87 2.79 10.24
N VAL A 147 -3.87 1.95 10.56
CA VAL A 147 -3.31 1.82 11.92
C VAL A 147 -2.79 3.18 12.42
N VAL A 148 -2.00 3.87 11.60
CA VAL A 148 -1.47 5.21 11.95
C VAL A 148 -2.59 6.23 12.11
N ASN A 149 -3.60 6.19 11.23
CA ASN A 149 -4.75 7.11 11.30
C ASN A 149 -5.59 6.87 12.57
N ASP A 150 -5.78 5.62 12.98
CA ASP A 150 -6.48 5.28 14.21
C ASP A 150 -5.69 5.76 15.44
N ALA A 151 -4.39 5.50 15.49
CA ALA A 151 -3.52 5.98 16.56
C ALA A 151 -3.48 7.52 16.64
N ALA A 152 -3.47 8.22 15.49
CA ALA A 152 -3.46 9.68 15.43
C ALA A 152 -4.80 10.32 15.85
N LYS A 153 -5.87 9.55 15.95
CA LYS A 153 -7.20 9.98 16.40
C LYS A 153 -7.59 9.38 17.76
N ALA A 154 -6.69 8.65 18.40
CA ALA A 154 -7.00 7.88 19.60
C ALA A 154 -7.37 8.76 20.81
N SER A 155 -6.91 10.02 20.86
CA SER A 155 -7.30 10.98 21.89
C SER A 155 -7.36 12.41 21.33
N LEU A 156 -8.08 13.30 22.05
CA LEU A 156 -8.14 14.73 21.70
C LEU A 156 -6.75 15.37 21.75
N GLU A 157 -5.92 14.98 22.68
CA GLU A 157 -4.56 15.49 22.85
C GLU A 157 -3.67 15.17 21.64
N ILE A 158 -3.75 13.94 21.15
CA ILE A 158 -3.03 13.50 19.94
C ILE A 158 -3.52 14.26 18.71
N THR A 159 -4.84 14.44 18.59
CA THR A 159 -5.44 15.19 17.50
C THR A 159 -4.98 16.65 17.50
N ASN A 160 -4.92 17.29 18.68
CA ASN A 160 -4.45 18.66 18.86
C ASN A 160 -2.96 18.82 18.50
N PHE A 161 -2.13 17.82 18.81
CA PHE A 161 -0.73 17.83 18.39
C PHE A 161 -0.59 17.93 16.85
N PHE A 162 -1.29 17.09 16.10
CA PHE A 162 -1.26 17.16 14.65
C PHE A 162 -1.90 18.44 14.09
N ALA A 163 -2.88 19.01 14.78
CA ALA A 163 -3.43 20.30 14.40
C ALA A 163 -2.37 21.41 14.49
N ILE A 164 -1.54 21.43 15.54
CA ILE A 164 -0.42 22.40 15.66
C ILE A 164 0.60 22.20 14.52
N VAL A 165 0.96 20.96 14.20
CA VAL A 165 1.87 20.65 13.09
C VAL A 165 1.34 21.19 11.76
N GLN A 166 0.05 21.01 11.50
CA GLN A 166 -0.61 21.55 10.30
C GLN A 166 -0.69 23.08 10.31
N GLU A 167 -0.98 23.67 11.45
CA GLU A 167 -1.06 25.13 11.65
C GLU A 167 0.29 25.80 11.33
N LEU A 168 1.41 25.19 11.73
CA LEU A 168 2.75 25.65 11.37
C LEU A 168 2.95 25.71 9.84
N TYR A 169 2.59 24.62 9.15
CA TYR A 169 2.67 24.59 7.69
C TYR A 169 1.79 25.67 7.04
N VAL A 170 0.54 25.76 7.45
CA VAL A 170 -0.44 26.74 6.90
C VAL A 170 0.05 28.16 7.15
N PHE A 171 0.57 28.46 8.35
CA PHE A 171 1.09 29.80 8.67
C PHE A 171 2.21 30.22 7.73
N PHE A 172 3.22 29.38 7.50
CA PHE A 172 4.32 29.74 6.61
C PHE A 172 3.90 29.72 5.14
N SER A 173 3.14 28.72 4.70
CA SER A 173 2.76 28.55 3.29
C SER A 173 1.75 29.58 2.78
N ALA A 174 1.00 30.22 3.66
CA ALA A 174 0.00 31.23 3.29
C ALA A 174 0.62 32.55 2.78
N SER A 175 1.95 32.75 2.94
CA SER A 175 2.63 33.96 2.47
C SER A 175 4.03 33.65 1.95
N THR A 176 4.35 34.10 0.73
CA THR A 176 5.69 33.98 0.15
C THR A 176 6.77 34.65 1.01
N LYS A 177 6.43 35.77 1.67
CA LYS A 177 7.34 36.48 2.58
C LYS A 177 7.62 35.68 3.85
N ARG A 178 6.60 35.05 4.46
CA ARG A 178 6.77 34.18 5.63
C ARG A 178 7.54 32.91 5.26
N TRP A 179 7.24 32.35 4.09
CA TRP A 179 7.94 31.19 3.56
C TRP A 179 9.43 31.47 3.30
N GLN A 180 9.77 32.69 2.85
CA GLN A 180 11.17 33.09 2.64
C GLN A 180 11.94 33.14 3.97
N VAL A 181 11.37 33.71 5.03
CA VAL A 181 11.98 33.73 6.38
C VAL A 181 12.28 32.30 6.85
N LEU A 182 11.33 31.37 6.68
CA LEU A 182 11.57 29.95 7.01
C LEU A 182 12.68 29.33 6.16
N LYS A 183 12.75 29.66 4.87
CA LYS A 183 13.80 29.15 3.97
C LYS A 183 15.18 29.71 4.28
N ASP A 184 15.26 30.93 4.74
CA ASP A 184 16.52 31.54 5.14
C ASP A 184 17.13 30.81 6.34
N GLU A 185 16.30 30.34 7.28
CA GLU A 185 16.72 29.51 8.42
C GLU A 185 16.95 28.04 8.04
N ILE A 186 16.14 27.48 7.11
CA ILE A 186 16.19 26.07 6.71
C ILE A 186 16.28 25.95 5.18
N PRO A 187 17.48 26.15 4.59
CA PRO A 187 17.63 26.14 3.13
C PRO A 187 17.36 24.78 2.47
N THR A 188 17.69 23.70 3.15
CA THR A 188 17.73 22.33 2.58
C THR A 188 16.44 21.52 2.76
N LEU A 189 15.60 21.87 3.73
CA LEU A 189 14.36 21.18 4.05
C LEU A 189 13.21 22.18 4.12
N SER A 190 12.04 21.81 3.63
CA SER A 190 10.83 22.63 3.73
C SER A 190 9.76 21.90 4.52
N LEU A 191 8.96 22.64 5.31
CA LEU A 191 7.74 22.11 5.90
C LEU A 191 6.83 21.56 4.78
N LYS A 192 6.21 20.42 5.03
CA LYS A 192 5.26 19.80 4.11
C LYS A 192 3.87 19.75 4.74
N PRO A 193 2.80 19.92 3.91
CA PRO A 193 1.46 19.69 4.40
C PRO A 193 1.32 18.20 4.77
N PHE A 194 0.59 17.89 5.80
CA PHE A 194 0.20 16.51 5.97
C PHE A 194 -1.20 16.25 5.40
N SER A 195 -1.38 15.10 4.79
CA SER A 195 -2.65 14.62 4.32
C SER A 195 -3.31 13.76 5.41
N SER A 196 -4.60 13.94 5.63
CA SER A 196 -5.36 13.05 6.53
C SER A 196 -5.47 11.63 5.99
N THR A 197 -5.25 11.43 4.69
CA THR A 197 -5.38 10.14 4.00
C THR A 197 -4.06 9.41 3.78
N ARG A 198 -2.92 10.13 3.77
CA ARG A 198 -1.58 9.56 3.54
C ARG A 198 -0.66 9.82 4.73
N TRP A 199 -0.35 8.80 5.48
CA TRP A 199 0.52 8.88 6.67
C TRP A 199 1.97 9.27 6.35
N GLU A 200 2.49 8.95 5.16
CA GLU A 200 3.85 9.35 4.73
C GLU A 200 4.06 10.86 4.82
N SER A 201 3.03 11.65 4.54
CA SER A 201 3.09 13.11 4.71
C SER A 201 3.30 13.54 6.16
N ARG A 202 2.85 12.72 7.14
CA ARG A 202 3.08 12.99 8.57
C ARG A 202 4.53 12.79 8.97
N ILE A 203 5.14 11.69 8.52
CA ILE A 203 6.57 11.44 8.86
C ILE A 203 7.46 12.50 8.22
N ASP A 204 7.18 12.90 6.98
CA ASP A 204 7.94 13.97 6.32
C ASP A 204 7.83 15.31 7.06
N ALA A 205 6.63 15.68 7.54
CA ALA A 205 6.43 16.88 8.34
C ALA A 205 7.16 16.79 9.69
N LEU A 206 7.05 15.66 10.38
CA LEU A 206 7.66 15.47 11.70
C LEU A 206 9.19 15.38 11.66
N LYS A 207 9.77 14.83 10.59
CA LYS A 207 11.24 14.84 10.42
C LYS A 207 11.79 16.26 10.38
N VAL A 208 11.13 17.16 9.65
CA VAL A 208 11.55 18.56 9.58
C VAL A 208 11.48 19.20 10.98
N LEU A 209 10.36 18.99 11.69
CA LEU A 209 10.18 19.50 13.05
C LEU A 209 11.23 18.95 14.04
N ARG A 210 11.47 17.63 14.03
CA ARG A 210 12.41 17.00 14.97
C ARG A 210 13.83 17.55 14.85
N TYR A 211 14.32 17.73 13.62
CA TYR A 211 15.72 18.11 13.38
C TYR A 211 15.94 19.60 13.19
N ASN A 212 14.89 20.41 13.11
CA ASN A 212 15.00 21.85 12.88
C ASN A 212 14.08 22.68 13.78
N LEU A 213 13.69 22.16 14.96
CA LEU A 213 12.74 22.86 15.82
C LEU A 213 13.27 24.23 16.26
N ALA A 214 14.56 24.34 16.62
CA ALA A 214 15.20 25.58 16.97
C ALA A 214 15.14 26.62 15.82
N LYS A 215 15.45 26.20 14.60
CA LYS A 215 15.39 27.08 13.42
C LYS A 215 13.96 27.51 13.08
N ILE A 216 12.97 26.63 13.30
CA ILE A 216 11.55 26.98 13.14
C ILE A 216 11.13 28.00 14.22
N TYR A 217 11.65 27.82 15.42
CA TYR A 217 11.45 28.78 16.52
C TYR A 217 12.04 30.14 16.15
N ASP A 218 13.29 30.20 15.67
CA ASP A 218 13.96 31.42 15.25
C ASP A 218 13.20 32.13 14.11
N ALA A 219 12.74 31.40 13.11
CA ALA A 219 11.91 31.95 12.02
C ALA A 219 10.59 32.56 12.53
N LEU A 220 9.91 31.89 13.48
CA LEU A 220 8.70 32.43 14.11
C LEU A 220 9.03 33.66 14.97
N PHE A 221 10.13 33.63 15.72
CA PHE A 221 10.56 34.74 16.57
C PHE A 221 10.93 35.98 15.74
N ALA A 222 11.63 35.81 14.61
CA ALA A 222 11.91 36.88 13.67
C ALA A 222 10.63 37.54 13.14
N LEU A 223 9.60 36.72 12.80
CA LEU A 223 8.31 37.23 12.35
C LEU A 223 7.50 37.93 13.46
N TYR A 224 7.58 37.44 14.70
CA TYR A 224 6.94 38.05 15.86
C TYR A 224 7.58 39.41 16.22
N SER A 225 8.92 39.49 16.20
CA SER A 225 9.69 40.65 16.64
C SER A 225 9.72 41.77 15.60
N ASP A 226 9.40 41.49 14.34
CA ASP A 226 9.43 42.48 13.23
C ASP A 226 8.23 43.43 13.33
N ASN A 227 8.46 44.65 13.86
CA ASN A 227 7.42 45.67 14.00
C ASN A 227 6.88 46.21 12.68
N SER A 228 7.52 45.90 11.54
CA SER A 228 7.04 46.27 10.21
C SER A 228 5.91 45.35 9.70
N ARG A 229 5.69 44.20 10.38
CA ARG A 229 4.65 43.25 10.04
C ARG A 229 3.31 43.66 10.63
N ASP A 230 2.24 43.17 9.98
CA ASP A 230 0.89 43.35 10.48
C ASP A 230 0.68 42.67 11.84
N PRO A 231 -0.20 43.23 12.71
CA PRO A 231 -0.46 42.70 14.04
C PRO A 231 -0.98 41.26 14.04
N GLU A 232 -1.76 40.86 13.02
CA GLU A 232 -2.31 39.52 12.90
C GLU A 232 -1.18 38.48 12.71
N THR A 233 -0.27 38.71 11.76
CA THR A 233 0.90 37.85 11.54
C THR A 233 1.76 37.73 12.79
N ARG A 234 2.00 38.83 13.52
CA ARG A 234 2.78 38.84 14.76
C ARG A 234 2.08 38.04 15.87
N ASN A 235 0.78 38.20 16.04
CA ASN A 235 -0.01 37.47 17.03
C ASN A 235 -0.05 35.97 16.73
N MET A 236 -0.24 35.59 15.45
CA MET A 236 -0.20 34.18 15.04
C MET A 236 1.19 33.57 15.27
N ALA A 237 2.28 34.28 14.93
CA ALA A 237 3.64 33.82 15.16
C ALA A 237 3.89 33.60 16.66
N ASN A 238 3.47 34.53 17.53
CA ASN A 238 3.59 34.40 18.98
C ASN A 238 2.78 33.21 19.53
N SER A 239 1.56 33.03 19.05
CA SER A 239 0.74 31.88 19.45
C SER A 239 1.42 30.55 19.12
N LEU A 240 2.03 30.44 17.92
CA LEU A 240 2.76 29.25 17.50
C LEU A 240 4.05 29.06 18.29
N LEU A 241 4.79 30.14 18.60
CA LEU A 241 5.97 30.11 19.47
C LEU A 241 5.64 29.48 20.83
N LEU A 242 4.56 29.92 21.48
CA LEU A 242 4.13 29.38 22.79
C LEU A 242 3.75 27.92 22.71
N LYS A 243 3.11 27.48 21.59
CA LYS A 243 2.73 26.08 21.39
C LYS A 243 3.94 25.18 21.19
N ILE A 244 4.94 25.60 20.39
CA ILE A 244 6.12 24.77 20.10
C ILE A 244 7.17 24.82 21.21
N LYS A 245 7.26 25.92 21.98
CA LYS A 245 8.10 26.05 23.18
C LYS A 245 7.45 25.36 24.39
N SER A 246 6.97 24.16 24.19
CA SER A 246 6.35 23.31 25.22
C SER A 246 7.04 21.96 25.27
N PHE A 247 7.52 21.56 26.44
CA PHE A 247 8.17 20.26 26.64
C PHE A 247 7.27 19.10 26.19
N LYS A 248 5.97 19.22 26.46
CA LYS A 248 4.96 18.28 25.97
C LYS A 248 4.92 18.14 24.45
N PHE A 249 5.04 19.26 23.71
CA PHE A 249 5.08 19.25 22.25
C PHE A 249 6.35 18.58 21.73
N ILE A 250 7.50 18.83 22.36
CA ILE A 250 8.79 18.22 22.02
C ILE A 250 8.72 16.70 22.22
N CYS A 251 8.25 16.22 23.38
CA CYS A 251 8.04 14.80 23.66
C CYS A 251 7.09 14.16 22.64
N SER A 252 6.05 14.88 22.19
CA SER A 252 5.10 14.41 21.19
C SER A 252 5.75 14.23 19.82
N ILE A 253 6.61 15.16 19.39
CA ILE A 253 7.39 15.05 18.14
C ILE A 253 8.25 13.79 18.16
N ILE A 254 9.00 13.55 19.23
CA ILE A 254 9.91 12.42 19.37
C ILE A 254 9.12 11.11 19.33
N THR A 255 8.06 11.01 20.16
CA THR A 255 7.18 9.83 20.21
C THR A 255 6.67 9.44 18.82
N TRP A 256 6.07 10.40 18.12
CA TRP A 256 5.52 10.14 16.79
C TRP A 256 6.58 9.87 15.75
N ASN A 257 7.74 10.52 15.82
CA ASN A 257 8.83 10.27 14.90
C ASN A 257 9.34 8.83 15.01
N ILE A 258 9.49 8.30 16.23
CA ILE A 258 9.92 6.92 16.48
C ILE A 258 8.89 5.93 15.90
N VAL A 259 7.61 6.10 16.24
CA VAL A 259 6.52 5.22 15.78
C VAL A 259 6.41 5.24 14.25
N LEU A 260 6.35 6.44 13.66
CA LEU A 260 6.19 6.57 12.20
C LEU A 260 7.41 6.10 11.43
N THR A 261 8.62 6.26 11.98
CA THR A 261 9.84 5.75 11.32
C THR A 261 9.80 4.23 11.23
N LYS A 262 9.41 3.53 12.30
CA LYS A 262 9.29 2.07 12.28
C LYS A 262 8.22 1.59 11.32
N ILE A 263 7.05 2.22 11.33
CA ILE A 263 5.96 1.91 10.40
C ILE A 263 6.35 2.20 8.94
N ASN A 264 7.15 3.26 8.69
CA ASN A 264 7.64 3.58 7.35
C ASN A 264 8.55 2.49 6.76
N ILE A 265 9.43 1.94 7.60
CA ILE A 265 10.28 0.82 7.18
C ILE A 265 9.40 -0.37 6.78
N ALA A 266 8.44 -0.73 7.63
CA ALA A 266 7.50 -1.80 7.32
C ALA A 266 6.71 -1.55 6.03
N SER A 267 6.19 -0.33 5.85
CA SER A 267 5.41 0.04 4.66
C SER A 267 6.23 -0.06 3.36
N LYS A 268 7.50 0.36 3.38
CA LYS A 268 8.37 0.27 2.20
C LYS A 268 8.62 -1.17 1.78
N VAL A 269 8.91 -2.05 2.76
CA VAL A 269 9.09 -3.49 2.49
C VAL A 269 7.80 -4.11 1.92
N MET A 270 6.63 -3.73 2.47
CA MET A 270 5.34 -4.24 2.00
C MET A 270 4.96 -3.76 0.58
N GLN A 271 5.54 -2.66 0.10
CA GLN A 271 5.27 -2.09 -1.23
C GLN A 271 6.19 -2.63 -2.33
N GLU A 272 7.15 -3.47 -2.00
CA GLU A 272 8.01 -4.15 -2.97
C GLU A 272 7.19 -5.14 -3.81
N SER A 273 7.46 -5.19 -5.11
CA SER A 273 6.68 -5.99 -6.08
C SER A 273 6.81 -7.50 -5.89
N ASP A 274 7.91 -7.95 -5.31
CA ASP A 274 8.23 -9.35 -5.04
C ASP A 274 7.86 -9.79 -3.62
N SER A 275 7.25 -8.89 -2.82
CA SER A 275 6.77 -9.22 -1.47
C SER A 275 5.80 -10.39 -1.48
N THR A 276 5.96 -11.29 -0.51
CA THR A 276 5.13 -12.48 -0.27
C THR A 276 4.45 -12.41 1.09
N LEU A 277 3.41 -13.22 1.31
CA LEU A 277 2.71 -13.29 2.59
C LEU A 277 3.64 -13.50 3.79
N PRO A 278 4.61 -14.46 3.78
CA PRO A 278 5.54 -14.64 4.89
C PRO A 278 6.41 -13.41 5.17
N ASN A 279 6.86 -12.70 4.13
CA ASN A 279 7.64 -11.48 4.30
C ASN A 279 6.82 -10.39 5.02
N ILE A 280 5.54 -10.25 4.65
CA ILE A 280 4.63 -9.31 5.30
C ILE A 280 4.42 -9.68 6.77
N VAL A 281 4.16 -10.96 7.07
CA VAL A 281 3.97 -11.42 8.45
C VAL A 281 5.23 -11.23 9.28
N LEU A 282 6.40 -11.53 8.73
CA LEU A 282 7.69 -11.34 9.41
C LEU A 282 7.91 -9.87 9.79
N ILE A 283 7.76 -8.93 8.84
CA ILE A 283 7.97 -7.49 9.12
C ILE A 283 6.93 -6.94 10.10
N LEU A 284 5.70 -7.49 10.08
CA LEU A 284 4.67 -7.15 11.06
C LEU A 284 5.04 -7.58 12.47
N GLU A 285 5.48 -8.83 12.66
CA GLU A 285 5.88 -9.32 13.98
C GLU A 285 7.12 -8.57 14.50
N GLN A 286 8.08 -8.24 13.64
CA GLN A 286 9.20 -7.36 13.99
C GLN A 286 8.74 -5.95 14.40
N THR A 287 7.74 -5.42 13.72
CA THR A 287 7.16 -4.09 14.04
C THR A 287 6.41 -4.13 15.36
N LYS A 288 5.60 -5.15 15.60
CA LYS A 288 4.90 -5.36 16.88
C LYS A 288 5.88 -5.52 18.04
N THR A 289 6.89 -6.37 17.89
CA THR A 289 7.93 -6.58 18.91
C THR A 289 8.62 -5.27 19.25
N TYR A 290 9.02 -4.48 18.25
CA TYR A 290 9.62 -3.18 18.48
C TYR A 290 8.70 -2.23 19.25
N LEU A 291 7.44 -2.07 18.81
CA LEU A 291 6.47 -1.19 19.48
C LEU A 291 6.16 -1.67 20.91
N SER A 292 6.11 -2.98 21.15
CA SER A 292 5.92 -3.55 22.48
C SER A 292 7.13 -3.28 23.40
N ASN A 293 8.35 -3.35 22.88
CA ASN A 293 9.56 -3.11 23.66
C ASN A 293 9.66 -1.64 24.10
N ILE A 294 9.35 -0.69 23.22
CA ILE A 294 9.35 0.73 23.60
C ILE A 294 8.16 1.11 24.48
N ARG A 295 7.11 0.27 24.58
CA ARG A 295 6.00 0.47 25.51
C ARG A 295 6.40 0.08 26.92
N SER A 296 7.37 0.77 27.46
CA SER A 296 7.94 0.54 28.79
C SER A 296 8.26 1.88 29.46
N ASN A 297 8.60 1.85 30.74
CA ASN A 297 9.08 3.05 31.45
C ASN A 297 10.45 3.49 30.90
N GLU A 298 11.30 2.54 30.56
CA GLU A 298 12.62 2.80 29.95
C GLU A 298 12.44 3.52 28.62
N GLY A 299 11.57 3.01 27.72
CA GLY A 299 11.29 3.66 26.45
C GLY A 299 10.70 5.06 26.59
N PHE A 300 9.91 5.32 27.62
CA PHE A 300 9.45 6.67 27.93
C PHE A 300 10.58 7.56 28.44
N ASN A 301 11.47 7.05 29.30
CA ASN A 301 12.62 7.79 29.81
C ASN A 301 13.59 8.20 28.68
N ASP A 302 13.82 7.31 27.71
CA ASP A 302 14.63 7.62 26.53
C ASP A 302 14.06 8.83 25.75
N ILE A 303 12.71 8.91 25.63
CA ILE A 303 12.04 10.06 25.02
C ILE A 303 12.27 11.33 25.82
N LEU A 304 12.16 11.25 27.15
CA LEU A 304 12.38 12.41 28.02
C LEU A 304 13.82 12.92 27.95
N GLU A 305 14.82 12.03 27.91
CA GLU A 305 16.22 12.41 27.78
C GLU A 305 16.51 13.09 26.43
N GLU A 306 15.96 12.56 25.33
CA GLU A 306 16.08 13.19 24.03
C GLU A 306 15.35 14.53 23.98
N ALA A 307 14.16 14.62 24.59
CA ALA A 307 13.37 15.83 24.63
C ALA A 307 14.07 16.96 25.41
N LYS A 308 14.80 16.66 26.49
CA LYS A 308 15.60 17.62 27.24
C LYS A 308 16.65 18.28 26.37
N LYS A 309 17.34 17.51 25.52
CA LYS A 309 18.37 18.06 24.59
C LYS A 309 17.75 19.06 23.61
N ILE A 310 16.59 18.74 23.05
CA ILE A 310 15.89 19.65 22.12
C ILE A 310 15.31 20.86 22.87
N ALA A 311 14.86 20.68 24.13
CA ALA A 311 14.36 21.76 24.97
C ALA A 311 15.45 22.80 25.28
N ASP A 312 16.68 22.36 25.55
CA ASP A 312 17.84 23.22 25.77
C ASP A 312 18.13 24.09 24.53
N ASP A 313 18.00 23.55 23.31
CA ASP A 313 18.25 24.27 22.04
C ASP A 313 17.31 25.48 21.83
N ILE A 314 16.11 25.46 22.45
CA ILE A 314 15.10 26.53 22.31
C ILE A 314 14.79 27.23 23.65
N ASP A 315 15.64 27.07 24.65
CA ASP A 315 15.45 27.60 26.01
C ASP A 315 14.03 27.32 26.55
N CYS A 316 13.59 26.05 26.44
CA CYS A 316 12.32 25.55 26.94
C CYS A 316 12.53 24.84 28.28
N ASP A 317 11.72 25.20 29.28
CA ASP A 317 11.71 24.46 30.57
C ASP A 317 11.37 22.98 30.32
N PRO A 318 12.24 22.02 30.70
CA PRO A 318 12.03 20.60 30.50
C PRO A 318 11.04 19.99 31.54
N SER A 319 9.94 20.67 31.80
CA SER A 319 8.89 20.25 32.71
C SER A 319 7.53 20.20 32.01
N PHE A 320 6.69 19.28 32.46
CA PHE A 320 5.30 19.23 31.98
C PHE A 320 4.47 20.30 32.70
N PRO A 321 3.53 20.94 32.03
CA PRO A 321 2.65 21.91 32.67
C PRO A 321 1.82 21.23 33.78
N PRO A 322 1.54 21.97 34.90
CA PRO A 322 0.75 21.43 35.98
C PRO A 322 -0.63 20.99 35.51
N ILE A 323 -1.16 19.95 36.14
CA ILE A 323 -2.46 19.39 35.78
C ILE A 323 -3.54 20.43 36.15
N ASN A 324 -4.19 21.01 35.12
CA ASN A 324 -5.37 21.84 35.35
C ASN A 324 -6.54 20.94 35.77
N ILE A 325 -6.81 20.90 37.07
CA ILE A 325 -7.98 20.23 37.64
C ILE A 325 -9.22 21.05 37.29
N VAL A 326 -9.72 20.87 36.08
CA VAL A 326 -11.05 21.38 35.71
C VAL A 326 -12.07 20.52 36.46
N ARG A 327 -12.82 21.09 37.38
CA ARG A 327 -13.89 20.37 38.10
C ARG A 327 -14.82 19.70 37.05
N PRO A 328 -14.88 18.36 37.01
CA PRO A 328 -15.75 17.69 36.05
C PRO A 328 -17.21 17.97 36.42
N ARG A 329 -18.01 18.35 35.43
CA ARG A 329 -19.47 18.54 35.59
C ARG A 329 -20.24 17.23 35.80
N THR A 330 -19.59 16.09 35.58
CA THR A 330 -20.14 14.73 35.76
C THR A 330 -19.48 14.03 36.96
N LYS A 331 -20.27 13.26 37.71
CA LYS A 331 -19.73 12.44 38.83
C LYS A 331 -18.64 11.50 38.29
N LYS A 332 -17.44 11.56 38.93
CA LYS A 332 -16.35 10.62 38.64
C LYS A 332 -16.82 9.19 38.91
N ARG A 333 -16.43 8.26 38.02
CA ARG A 333 -16.58 6.82 38.31
C ARG A 333 -15.57 6.41 39.36
N LEU A 334 -15.94 5.46 40.24
CA LEU A 334 -15.16 5.02 41.41
C LEU A 334 -13.74 4.47 41.08
N PHE A 335 -13.41 4.28 39.79
CA PHE A 335 -12.15 3.69 39.31
C PHE A 335 -11.31 4.64 38.44
N ASP A 336 -11.61 5.95 38.43
CA ASP A 336 -10.76 6.91 37.71
C ASP A 336 -9.48 7.13 38.53
N TYR A 337 -8.37 6.53 38.07
CA TYR A 337 -7.04 6.73 38.65
C TYR A 337 -6.62 8.19 38.42
N GLU A 338 -6.46 8.95 39.49
CA GLU A 338 -5.90 10.30 39.45
C GLU A 338 -4.38 10.20 39.43
N CYS A 339 -3.78 10.47 38.32
CA CYS A 339 -2.34 10.61 38.18
C CYS A 339 -1.96 12.02 38.69
N GLU A 340 -1.19 12.10 39.78
CA GLU A 340 -0.75 13.38 40.38
C GLU A 340 0.46 13.96 39.63
N ASP A 341 1.29 13.10 39.00
CA ASP A 341 2.46 13.54 38.25
C ASP A 341 2.08 13.88 36.79
N PRO A 342 2.34 15.12 36.33
CA PRO A 342 2.10 15.50 34.92
C PRO A 342 2.86 14.67 33.90
N ALA A 343 4.06 14.17 34.21
CA ALA A 343 4.83 13.30 33.33
C ALA A 343 4.16 11.93 33.17
N ASP A 344 3.67 11.35 34.25
CA ASP A 344 2.92 10.09 34.24
C ASP A 344 1.58 10.25 33.49
N GLN A 345 0.91 11.40 33.65
CA GLN A 345 -0.29 11.70 32.88
C GLN A 345 -0.02 11.71 31.37
N PHE A 346 1.06 12.34 30.93
CA PHE A 346 1.45 12.33 29.53
C PHE A 346 1.83 10.91 29.06
N LYS A 347 2.58 10.16 29.88
CA LYS A 347 2.93 8.77 29.59
C LYS A 347 1.69 7.90 29.35
N ILE A 348 0.69 7.98 30.24
CA ILE A 348 -0.50 7.15 30.19
C ILE A 348 -1.46 7.62 29.08
N ASN A 349 -1.76 8.93 28.99
CA ASN A 349 -2.82 9.45 28.14
C ASN A 349 -2.36 9.80 26.71
N PHE A 350 -1.05 9.87 26.47
CA PHE A 350 -0.49 10.18 25.15
C PHE A 350 0.40 9.05 24.65
N TYR A 351 1.52 8.78 25.33
CA TYR A 351 2.53 7.84 24.87
C TYR A 351 2.00 6.41 24.79
N PHE A 352 1.45 5.88 25.87
CA PHE A 352 0.89 4.52 25.86
C PHE A 352 -0.35 4.40 24.98
N VAL A 353 -1.21 5.42 24.94
CA VAL A 353 -2.39 5.40 24.06
C VAL A 353 -2.03 5.23 22.59
N ILE A 354 -0.97 5.90 22.13
CA ILE A 354 -0.47 5.75 20.75
C ILE A 354 -0.01 4.31 20.50
N LEU A 355 0.83 3.78 21.39
CA LEU A 355 1.41 2.45 21.23
C LEU A 355 0.36 1.34 21.37
N ASP A 356 -0.53 1.42 22.35
CA ASP A 356 -1.61 0.45 22.57
C ASP A 356 -2.59 0.43 21.39
N THR A 357 -2.95 1.62 20.91
CA THR A 357 -3.81 1.71 19.72
C THR A 357 -3.12 1.12 18.50
N ALA A 358 -1.84 1.45 18.27
CA ALA A 358 -1.10 0.92 17.14
C ALA A 358 -0.97 -0.61 17.22
N LEU A 359 -0.61 -1.17 18.37
CA LEU A 359 -0.49 -2.62 18.59
C LEU A 359 -1.82 -3.35 18.39
N SER A 360 -2.90 -2.85 19.01
CA SER A 360 -4.24 -3.43 18.86
C SER A 360 -4.73 -3.40 17.42
N LYS A 361 -4.52 -2.28 16.73
CA LYS A 361 -4.96 -2.13 15.33
C LYS A 361 -4.08 -2.90 14.34
N LEU A 362 -2.81 -3.10 14.62
CA LEU A 362 -1.96 -4.01 13.86
C LEU A 362 -2.51 -5.45 13.94
N GLU A 363 -2.84 -5.94 15.14
CA GLU A 363 -3.39 -7.29 15.28
C GLU A 363 -4.72 -7.45 14.52
N GLU A 364 -5.67 -6.54 14.74
CA GLU A 364 -7.00 -6.59 14.12
C GLU A 364 -6.93 -6.55 12.58
N ARG A 365 -6.13 -5.64 12.01
CA ARG A 365 -6.14 -5.37 10.57
C ARG A 365 -5.36 -6.38 9.75
N PHE A 366 -4.42 -7.10 10.38
CA PHE A 366 -3.59 -8.09 9.70
C PHE A 366 -3.97 -9.54 10.01
N GLU A 367 -5.02 -9.77 10.79
CA GLU A 367 -5.49 -11.12 11.11
C GLU A 367 -5.78 -11.96 9.86
N GLN A 368 -6.42 -11.40 8.86
CA GLN A 368 -6.74 -12.11 7.62
C GLN A 368 -5.48 -12.49 6.82
N ILE A 369 -4.47 -11.61 6.79
CA ILE A 369 -3.17 -11.91 6.16
C ILE A 369 -2.48 -13.06 6.90
N LYS A 370 -2.51 -13.07 8.25
CA LYS A 370 -1.97 -14.15 9.07
C LYS A 370 -2.71 -15.47 8.84
N GLN A 371 -4.03 -15.44 8.69
CA GLN A 371 -4.82 -16.64 8.36
C GLN A 371 -4.40 -17.23 7.02
N HIS A 372 -4.22 -16.39 5.98
CA HIS A 372 -3.70 -16.84 4.69
C HIS A 372 -2.27 -17.35 4.79
N ASP A 373 -1.41 -16.67 5.53
CA ASP A 373 -0.04 -17.15 5.77
C ASP A 373 -0.04 -18.52 6.44
N THR A 374 -0.85 -18.74 7.48
CA THR A 374 -0.97 -20.02 8.17
C THR A 374 -1.35 -21.16 7.21
N LEU A 375 -2.15 -20.86 6.19
CA LEU A 375 -2.55 -21.84 5.17
C LEU A 375 -1.42 -22.18 4.19
N PHE A 376 -0.62 -21.19 3.78
CA PHE A 376 0.36 -21.31 2.70
C PHE A 376 1.81 -21.37 3.15
N ASN A 377 2.15 -20.97 4.39
CA ASN A 377 3.52 -20.73 4.84
C ASN A 377 4.44 -21.97 4.74
N PHE A 378 3.87 -23.18 4.86
CA PHE A 378 4.65 -24.41 4.73
C PHE A 378 5.28 -24.56 3.34
N LEU A 379 4.66 -23.99 2.30
CA LEU A 379 5.22 -23.98 0.94
C LEU A 379 6.45 -23.08 0.82
N ASN A 380 6.55 -22.05 1.69
CA ASN A 380 7.70 -21.16 1.68
C ASN A 380 8.92 -21.74 2.40
N ASN A 381 8.74 -22.75 3.24
CA ASN A 381 9.84 -23.46 3.91
C ASN A 381 9.54 -24.95 3.98
N LEU A 382 9.68 -25.60 2.85
CA LEU A 382 9.44 -27.05 2.72
C LEU A 382 10.44 -27.87 3.55
N TYR A 383 11.67 -27.38 3.72
CA TYR A 383 12.66 -28.06 4.55
C TYR A 383 12.18 -28.21 6.00
N ASN A 384 11.73 -27.13 6.62
CA ASN A 384 11.18 -27.19 7.97
C ASN A 384 9.86 -27.98 8.03
N PHE A 385 9.03 -27.91 6.98
CA PHE A 385 7.82 -28.70 6.90
C PHE A 385 8.09 -30.19 6.93
N LEU A 386 9.13 -30.67 6.28
CA LEU A 386 9.54 -32.08 6.28
C LEU A 386 9.99 -32.58 7.66
N GLN A 387 10.38 -31.70 8.57
CA GLN A 387 10.76 -32.06 9.95
C GLN A 387 9.55 -32.22 10.89
N MET A 388 8.35 -31.84 10.44
CA MET A 388 7.12 -31.96 11.24
C MET A 388 6.58 -33.40 11.22
N ASP A 389 5.74 -33.73 12.21
CA ASP A 389 5.05 -35.01 12.25
C ASP A 389 4.19 -35.26 11.00
N LYS A 390 4.18 -36.50 10.53
CA LYS A 390 3.44 -36.90 9.32
C LYS A 390 1.96 -36.52 9.36
N SER A 391 1.31 -36.66 10.53
CA SER A 391 -0.09 -36.29 10.74
C SER A 391 -0.33 -34.79 10.56
N ILE A 392 0.59 -33.95 11.07
CA ILE A 392 0.51 -32.50 10.94
C ILE A 392 0.73 -32.08 9.47
N ARG A 393 1.71 -32.68 8.81
CA ARG A 393 1.99 -32.43 7.39
C ARG A 393 0.79 -32.75 6.50
N PHE A 394 0.21 -33.93 6.68
CA PHE A 394 -0.99 -34.33 5.94
C PHE A 394 -2.18 -33.42 6.22
N ALA A 395 -2.39 -33.04 7.49
CA ALA A 395 -3.46 -32.10 7.85
C ALA A 395 -3.32 -30.73 7.15
N LYS A 396 -2.08 -30.20 7.02
CA LYS A 396 -1.83 -28.96 6.28
C LYS A 396 -2.09 -29.10 4.78
N CYS A 397 -1.68 -30.20 4.15
CA CYS A 397 -2.01 -30.49 2.75
C CYS A 397 -3.52 -30.59 2.54
N LYS A 398 -4.23 -31.21 3.50
CA LYS A 398 -5.71 -31.35 3.44
C LYS A 398 -6.42 -30.02 3.64
N ALA A 399 -5.94 -29.15 4.52
CA ALA A 399 -6.47 -27.81 4.70
C ALA A 399 -6.32 -26.98 3.40
N LEU A 400 -5.18 -27.10 2.73
CA LEU A 400 -4.93 -26.41 1.46
C LEU A 400 -5.84 -26.94 0.34
N GLU A 401 -5.98 -28.26 0.20
CA GLU A 401 -6.93 -28.87 -0.76
C GLU A 401 -8.36 -28.35 -0.55
N ASN A 402 -8.83 -28.33 0.71
CA ASN A 402 -10.17 -27.88 1.04
C ASN A 402 -10.37 -26.40 0.65
N SER A 403 -9.36 -25.57 0.85
CA SER A 403 -9.39 -24.14 0.52
C SER A 403 -9.30 -23.88 -0.99
N LEU A 404 -8.69 -24.80 -1.74
CA LEU A 404 -8.56 -24.77 -3.21
C LEU A 404 -9.61 -25.65 -3.90
N CYS A 405 -10.73 -25.90 -3.23
CA CYS A 405 -11.88 -26.64 -3.77
C CYS A 405 -13.03 -25.67 -4.08
N ASP A 406 -13.67 -25.87 -5.23
CA ASP A 406 -14.99 -25.31 -5.52
C ASP A 406 -16.04 -26.39 -5.25
N PRO A 407 -16.73 -26.33 -4.12
CA PRO A 407 -17.67 -27.39 -3.73
C PRO A 407 -18.89 -27.45 -4.67
N CYS A 408 -19.29 -26.31 -5.26
CA CYS A 408 -20.44 -26.23 -6.17
C CYS A 408 -20.17 -26.94 -7.50
N LYS A 409 -18.91 -26.89 -7.98
CA LYS A 409 -18.50 -27.50 -9.24
C LYS A 409 -17.76 -28.82 -9.04
N ASN A 410 -17.54 -29.24 -7.81
CA ASN A 410 -16.70 -30.40 -7.43
C ASN A 410 -15.30 -30.36 -8.11
N GLN A 411 -14.72 -29.14 -8.23
CA GLN A 411 -13.42 -28.91 -8.84
C GLN A 411 -12.38 -28.65 -7.77
N LYS A 412 -11.28 -29.35 -7.81
CA LYS A 412 -10.12 -29.18 -6.94
C LYS A 412 -8.92 -28.79 -7.79
N ASP A 413 -8.10 -27.87 -7.29
CA ASP A 413 -6.86 -27.51 -7.97
C ASP A 413 -5.73 -28.52 -7.65
N ILE A 414 -5.78 -29.12 -6.46
CA ILE A 414 -4.78 -30.08 -5.96
C ILE A 414 -5.47 -31.23 -5.21
N LEU A 415 -4.75 -32.34 -5.08
CA LEU A 415 -5.10 -33.47 -4.23
C LEU A 415 -4.14 -33.54 -3.04
N ALA A 416 -4.67 -33.64 -1.82
CA ALA A 416 -3.86 -33.58 -0.59
C ALA A 416 -2.89 -34.74 -0.48
N GLN A 417 -3.30 -35.95 -0.86
CA GLN A 417 -2.44 -37.13 -0.83
C GLN A 417 -1.27 -36.97 -1.81
N ASP A 418 -1.58 -36.60 -3.06
CA ASP A 418 -0.56 -36.41 -4.09
C ASP A 418 0.41 -35.29 -3.71
N LEU A 419 -0.10 -34.15 -3.20
CA LEU A 419 0.74 -33.06 -2.71
C LEU A 419 1.68 -33.50 -1.58
N TYR A 420 1.15 -34.30 -0.63
CA TYR A 420 1.94 -34.84 0.47
C TYR A 420 3.08 -35.74 -0.05
N ASP A 421 2.75 -36.68 -0.94
CA ASP A 421 3.72 -37.61 -1.51
C ASP A 421 4.75 -36.88 -2.40
N GLU A 422 4.32 -35.88 -3.17
CA GLU A 422 5.20 -35.03 -3.97
C GLU A 422 6.21 -34.27 -3.10
N ILE A 423 5.76 -33.73 -1.95
CA ILE A 423 6.65 -33.01 -1.01
C ILE A 423 7.67 -33.97 -0.38
N ASP A 424 7.28 -35.19 -0.02
CA ASP A 424 8.22 -36.18 0.48
C ASP A 424 9.26 -36.60 -0.59
N ASN A 425 8.83 -36.70 -1.85
CA ASN A 425 9.69 -37.08 -2.98
C ASN A 425 10.61 -35.94 -3.44
N VAL A 426 10.24 -34.66 -3.23
CA VAL A 426 11.10 -33.52 -3.56
C VAL A 426 12.19 -33.27 -2.52
N ALA A 427 12.10 -33.88 -1.34
CA ALA A 427 13.01 -33.67 -0.21
C ALA A 427 14.53 -33.73 -0.57
N PRO A 428 15.02 -34.67 -1.42
CA PRO A 428 16.43 -34.73 -1.79
C PRO A 428 16.94 -33.52 -2.59
N TYR A 429 16.01 -32.71 -3.17
CA TYR A 429 16.32 -31.60 -4.08
C TYR A 429 16.23 -30.23 -3.39
N ILE A 430 15.81 -30.16 -2.12
CA ILE A 430 15.62 -28.90 -1.40
C ILE A 430 16.60 -28.75 -0.25
N SER A 431 16.99 -27.51 0.04
CA SER A 431 17.83 -27.14 1.20
C SER A 431 17.09 -26.20 2.15
N SER A 432 17.62 -26.00 3.36
CA SER A 432 17.05 -25.13 4.37
C SER A 432 16.95 -23.65 3.95
N GLU A 433 17.72 -23.23 2.94
CA GLU A 433 17.78 -21.85 2.46
C GLU A 433 16.78 -21.57 1.32
N MET A 434 16.16 -22.62 0.76
CA MET A 434 15.26 -22.48 -0.38
C MET A 434 13.85 -22.04 0.07
N ASN A 435 13.40 -20.91 -0.45
CA ASN A 435 12.02 -20.48 -0.38
C ASN A 435 11.17 -21.05 -1.55
N ALA A 436 9.86 -20.81 -1.54
CA ALA A 436 8.95 -21.30 -2.57
C ALA A 436 9.38 -20.95 -4.01
N LEU A 437 9.85 -19.70 -4.23
CA LEU A 437 10.32 -19.26 -5.54
C LEU A 437 11.59 -20.01 -5.97
N ASN A 438 12.51 -20.24 -5.04
CA ASN A 438 13.74 -20.99 -5.31
C ASN A 438 13.45 -22.45 -5.63
N VAL A 439 12.52 -23.07 -4.91
CA VAL A 439 12.10 -24.46 -5.16
C VAL A 439 11.51 -24.61 -6.56
N ILE A 440 10.52 -23.77 -6.91
CA ILE A 440 9.89 -23.89 -8.23
C ILE A 440 10.85 -23.52 -9.37
N ASN A 441 11.78 -22.59 -9.17
CA ASN A 441 12.84 -22.29 -10.14
C ASN A 441 13.77 -23.48 -10.33
N TYR A 442 14.18 -24.15 -9.25
CA TYR A 442 14.99 -25.34 -9.32
C TYR A 442 14.30 -26.46 -10.13
N LEU A 443 13.02 -26.72 -9.84
CA LEU A 443 12.24 -27.72 -10.54
C LEU A 443 12.07 -27.38 -12.04
N PHE A 444 11.88 -26.10 -12.35
CA PHE A 444 11.73 -25.65 -13.74
C PHE A 444 13.04 -25.76 -14.52
N THR A 445 14.15 -25.29 -13.96
CA THR A 445 15.46 -25.31 -14.60
C THR A 445 15.92 -26.74 -14.90
N ASN A 446 15.60 -27.68 -14.00
CA ASN A 446 15.96 -29.09 -14.15
C ASN A 446 14.90 -29.94 -14.87
N ASN A 447 13.86 -29.33 -15.45
CA ASN A 447 12.75 -30.02 -16.14
C ASN A 447 11.97 -31.01 -15.25
N LEU A 448 11.89 -30.76 -13.95
CA LEU A 448 11.24 -31.62 -12.96
C LEU A 448 9.78 -31.21 -12.65
N ILE A 449 9.29 -30.11 -13.21
CA ILE A 449 7.95 -29.56 -12.92
C ILE A 449 6.81 -30.54 -13.20
N TYR A 450 7.01 -31.48 -14.15
CA TYR A 450 5.99 -32.46 -14.52
C TYR A 450 5.91 -33.64 -13.54
N LEU A 451 6.91 -33.83 -12.70
CA LEU A 451 6.95 -34.89 -11.68
C LEU A 451 6.24 -34.46 -10.40
N PHE A 452 6.07 -33.15 -10.18
CA PHE A 452 5.50 -32.59 -8.96
C PHE A 452 4.33 -31.62 -9.27
N PRO A 453 3.28 -32.06 -9.98
CA PRO A 453 2.25 -31.13 -10.47
C PRO A 453 1.47 -30.43 -9.36
N ASN A 454 1.09 -31.15 -8.27
CA ASN A 454 0.34 -30.57 -7.16
C ASN A 454 1.19 -29.54 -6.37
N LEU A 455 2.46 -29.83 -6.16
CA LEU A 455 3.41 -28.89 -5.51
C LEU A 455 3.61 -27.65 -6.36
N VAL A 456 3.84 -27.80 -7.67
CA VAL A 456 4.01 -26.69 -8.61
C VAL A 456 2.74 -25.82 -8.67
N ILE A 457 1.54 -26.41 -8.72
CA ILE A 457 0.28 -25.68 -8.68
C ILE A 457 0.15 -24.91 -7.36
N SER A 458 0.40 -25.56 -6.23
CA SER A 458 0.31 -24.95 -4.91
C SER A 458 1.24 -23.75 -4.77
N ILE A 459 2.50 -23.88 -5.17
CA ILE A 459 3.50 -22.80 -5.13
C ILE A 459 3.09 -21.64 -6.08
N ARG A 460 2.64 -21.95 -7.29
CA ARG A 460 2.19 -20.93 -8.24
C ARG A 460 1.00 -20.14 -7.71
N ILE A 461 0.00 -20.80 -7.13
CA ILE A 461 -1.15 -20.13 -6.50
C ILE A 461 -0.66 -19.25 -5.33
N PHE A 462 0.19 -19.78 -4.46
CA PHE A 462 0.77 -19.02 -3.34
C PHE A 462 1.50 -17.75 -3.78
N LEU A 463 2.39 -17.84 -4.78
CA LEU A 463 3.16 -16.72 -5.30
C LEU A 463 2.31 -15.72 -6.11
N THR A 464 1.14 -16.14 -6.57
CA THR A 464 0.19 -15.28 -7.28
C THR A 464 -0.60 -14.39 -6.33
N LEU A 465 -0.74 -14.74 -5.03
CA LEU A 465 -1.53 -13.95 -4.08
C LEU A 465 -0.97 -12.53 -3.95
N PRO A 466 -1.81 -11.48 -4.11
CA PRO A 466 -1.38 -10.09 -3.97
C PRO A 466 -1.28 -9.74 -2.49
N VAL A 467 -0.23 -9.05 -2.08
CA VAL A 467 -0.07 -8.58 -0.69
C VAL A 467 -0.13 -7.06 -0.57
N THR A 468 -0.12 -6.38 -1.70
CA THR A 468 -0.19 -4.91 -1.79
C THR A 468 -0.95 -4.49 -3.05
N VAL A 469 -1.52 -3.28 -3.03
CA VAL A 469 -2.10 -2.62 -4.22
C VAL A 469 -1.20 -1.53 -4.78
N ALA A 470 0.08 -1.53 -4.41
CA ALA A 470 1.04 -0.48 -4.80
C ALA A 470 1.16 -0.32 -6.33
N SER A 471 0.98 -1.37 -7.11
CA SER A 471 0.95 -1.31 -8.58
C SER A 471 -0.23 -0.48 -9.09
N GLY A 472 -1.41 -0.62 -8.43
CA GLY A 472 -2.58 0.22 -8.68
C GLY A 472 -2.30 1.68 -8.35
N GLU A 473 -1.76 1.97 -7.15
CA GLU A 473 -1.41 3.34 -6.73
C GLU A 473 -0.37 3.98 -7.68
N ARG A 474 0.63 3.22 -8.14
CA ARG A 474 1.61 3.69 -9.13
C ARG A 474 0.95 4.07 -10.45
N SER A 475 -0.09 3.36 -10.88
CA SER A 475 -0.82 3.68 -12.11
C SER A 475 -1.49 5.05 -12.05
N PHE A 476 -1.99 5.47 -10.88
CA PHE A 476 -2.60 6.79 -10.69
C PHE A 476 -1.59 7.95 -10.78
N SER A 477 -0.33 7.71 -10.51
CA SER A 477 0.72 8.71 -10.78
C SER A 477 0.84 8.98 -12.28
N LYS A 478 0.73 7.94 -13.12
CA LYS A 478 0.67 8.08 -14.57
C LYS A 478 -0.64 8.69 -15.05
N LEU A 479 -1.79 8.32 -14.43
CA LEU A 479 -3.09 8.93 -14.70
C LEU A 479 -3.02 10.46 -14.60
N LYS A 480 -2.44 11.00 -13.52
CA LYS A 480 -2.31 12.45 -13.30
C LYS A 480 -1.45 13.15 -14.35
N ILE A 481 -0.45 12.47 -14.89
CA ILE A 481 0.41 13.01 -15.96
C ILE A 481 -0.33 12.99 -17.31
N ILE A 482 -1.02 11.90 -17.63
CA ILE A 482 -1.71 11.69 -18.90
C ILE A 482 -2.98 12.53 -18.99
N LYS A 483 -3.85 12.47 -17.96
CA LYS A 483 -5.08 13.25 -17.85
C LYS A 483 -4.90 14.36 -16.83
N ASN A 484 -4.21 15.41 -17.23
CA ASN A 484 -4.02 16.61 -16.43
C ASN A 484 -5.08 17.68 -16.76
N TYR A 485 -4.99 18.86 -16.13
CA TYR A 485 -5.90 19.99 -16.36
C TYR A 485 -6.08 20.34 -17.84
N LEU A 486 -4.99 20.34 -18.62
CA LEU A 486 -5.03 20.67 -20.06
C LEU A 486 -5.64 19.55 -20.93
N ARG A 487 -5.85 18.36 -20.38
CA ARG A 487 -6.37 17.18 -21.05
C ARG A 487 -7.56 16.58 -20.33
N SER A 488 -8.32 17.38 -19.58
CA SER A 488 -9.49 16.96 -18.78
C SER A 488 -10.61 16.33 -19.62
N THR A 489 -10.75 16.73 -20.88
CA THR A 489 -11.77 16.21 -21.82
C THR A 489 -11.39 14.91 -22.52
N MET A 490 -10.25 14.29 -22.17
CA MET A 490 -9.79 13.03 -22.80
C MET A 490 -10.81 11.91 -22.59
N GLY A 491 -11.18 11.23 -23.69
CA GLY A 491 -12.07 10.07 -23.66
C GLY A 491 -11.45 8.85 -22.98
N GLN A 492 -12.29 7.93 -22.48
CA GLN A 492 -11.89 6.79 -21.65
C GLN A 492 -10.96 5.82 -22.41
N GLU A 493 -11.29 5.46 -23.64
CA GLU A 493 -10.46 4.55 -24.46
C GLU A 493 -9.05 5.11 -24.65
N ARG A 494 -8.96 6.39 -25.11
CA ARG A 494 -7.66 7.04 -25.29
C ARG A 494 -6.86 7.11 -23.99
N LEU A 495 -7.53 7.37 -22.85
CA LEU A 495 -6.89 7.39 -21.53
C LEU A 495 -6.30 6.03 -21.19
N SER A 496 -7.10 4.97 -21.32
CA SER A 496 -6.69 3.60 -20.98
C SER A 496 -5.54 3.13 -21.88
N ASP A 497 -5.61 3.39 -23.20
CA ASP A 497 -4.59 2.98 -24.15
C ASP A 497 -3.28 3.76 -24.00
N LEU A 498 -3.32 5.07 -23.76
CA LEU A 498 -2.11 5.85 -23.43
C LEU A 498 -1.49 5.40 -22.12
N SER A 499 -2.33 5.02 -21.17
CA SER A 499 -1.85 4.56 -19.84
C SER A 499 -1.14 3.22 -19.95
N ILE A 500 -1.70 2.25 -20.67
CA ILE A 500 -1.06 0.94 -20.83
C ILE A 500 0.28 1.07 -21.59
N ILE A 501 0.35 1.90 -22.63
CA ILE A 501 1.60 2.17 -23.36
C ILE A 501 2.66 2.80 -22.42
N SER A 502 2.24 3.73 -21.55
CA SER A 502 3.16 4.44 -20.65
C SER A 502 3.60 3.61 -19.44
N ILE A 503 2.73 2.72 -18.93
CA ILE A 503 2.99 1.90 -17.73
C ILE A 503 3.78 0.66 -18.11
N GLU A 504 3.36 -0.04 -19.18
CA GLU A 504 3.96 -1.28 -19.67
C GLU A 504 5.12 -1.00 -20.65
N LYS A 505 6.10 -0.23 -20.17
CA LYS A 505 7.20 0.29 -20.98
C LYS A 505 8.01 -0.84 -21.66
N GLU A 506 8.35 -1.89 -20.93
CA GLU A 506 9.12 -3.02 -21.46
C GLU A 506 8.40 -3.70 -22.63
N LEU A 507 7.09 -3.93 -22.50
CA LEU A 507 6.30 -4.52 -23.56
C LEU A 507 6.16 -3.55 -24.74
N SER A 508 5.95 -2.26 -24.44
CA SER A 508 5.81 -1.21 -25.46
C SER A 508 7.05 -1.04 -26.32
N GLU A 509 8.25 -1.11 -25.73
CA GLU A 509 9.53 -0.99 -26.44
C GLU A 509 9.85 -2.23 -27.30
N ASN A 510 9.30 -3.38 -26.96
CA ASN A 510 9.54 -4.64 -27.68
C ASN A 510 8.45 -4.98 -28.72
N ILE A 511 7.48 -4.08 -28.96
CA ILE A 511 6.42 -4.30 -29.96
C ILE A 511 6.98 -4.33 -31.37
N ASP A 512 6.56 -5.33 -32.18
CA ASP A 512 6.75 -5.33 -33.63
C ASP A 512 5.85 -4.27 -34.28
N VAL A 513 6.46 -3.10 -34.54
CA VAL A 513 5.80 -1.95 -35.16
C VAL A 513 5.37 -2.27 -36.60
N SER A 514 6.10 -3.15 -37.31
CA SER A 514 5.80 -3.52 -38.69
C SER A 514 4.41 -4.14 -38.82
N ASN A 515 4.04 -5.02 -37.88
CA ASN A 515 2.72 -5.63 -37.85
C ASN A 515 1.60 -4.61 -37.56
N ILE A 516 1.88 -3.63 -36.69
CA ILE A 516 0.93 -2.54 -36.40
C ILE A 516 0.70 -1.67 -37.63
N VAL A 517 1.78 -1.32 -38.34
CA VAL A 517 1.68 -0.55 -39.60
C VAL A 517 0.84 -1.32 -40.65
N LYS A 518 1.04 -2.63 -40.80
CA LYS A 518 0.20 -3.48 -41.67
C LYS A 518 -1.27 -3.43 -41.26
N THR A 519 -1.56 -3.64 -39.97
CA THR A 519 -2.93 -3.61 -39.44
C THR A 519 -3.58 -2.24 -39.65
N PHE A 520 -2.81 -1.16 -39.42
CA PHE A 520 -3.26 0.20 -39.63
C PHE A 520 -3.57 0.47 -41.11
N ALA A 521 -2.72 -0.03 -42.03
CA ALA A 521 -2.92 0.11 -43.47
C ALA A 521 -4.16 -0.63 -43.99
N LEU A 522 -4.43 -1.82 -43.43
CA LEU A 522 -5.54 -2.68 -43.84
C LEU A 522 -6.91 -2.24 -43.27
N LYS A 523 -6.95 -1.56 -42.12
CA LYS A 523 -8.23 -1.13 -41.48
C LYS A 523 -9.07 -0.19 -42.35
N LYS A 524 -8.45 0.66 -43.19
CA LYS A 524 -9.13 1.63 -44.07
C LYS A 524 -8.29 1.95 -45.31
N ALA A 525 -8.94 2.38 -46.39
CA ALA A 525 -8.23 2.95 -47.53
C ALA A 525 -7.38 4.16 -47.10
N ARG A 526 -6.10 4.13 -47.32
CA ARG A 526 -5.14 5.18 -46.96
C ARG A 526 -4.73 6.00 -48.16
N LYS A 527 -4.44 7.31 -47.93
CA LYS A 527 -3.96 8.21 -48.98
C LYS A 527 -2.49 7.94 -49.39
N ALA A 528 -1.73 7.28 -48.54
CA ALA A 528 -0.37 6.85 -48.79
C ALA A 528 -0.32 5.33 -49.01
N ASN A 529 0.46 4.87 -49.99
CA ASN A 529 0.76 3.46 -50.11
C ASN A 529 1.76 3.06 -49.04
N PHE A 530 1.32 2.22 -48.11
CA PHE A 530 2.20 1.57 -47.17
C PHE A 530 2.73 0.29 -47.84
N THR A 531 3.89 0.38 -48.46
CA THR A 531 4.66 -0.82 -48.88
C THR A 531 5.28 -1.42 -47.63
N VAL A 532 4.82 -2.58 -47.24
CA VAL A 532 5.33 -3.34 -46.10
C VAL A 532 6.01 -4.59 -46.61
#